data_3bdf65e6283d4ce63360e333d3f1d80e
#
_entry.id   3bdf65e6283d4ce63360e333d3f1d80e
#
_cell.length_a   1.000
_cell.length_b   1.000
_cell.length_c   1.000
_cell.angle_alpha   90.00
_cell.angle_beta   90.00
_cell.angle_gamma   90.00
#
_symmetry.space_group_name_H-M   'P 1'
#
loop_
_entity.id
_entity.type
_entity.pdbx_description
1 polymer ?
#
loop_
_entity_poly.entity_id
_entity_poly.type
_entity_poly.pdbx_seq_one_letter_code
_entity_poly.pdbx_strand_id
1 'polypeptide(L)'
;MENEIKDKWNEIITYMRDTYNINGVLFRTWINPLTIVSCDNDTIILAIDEKEQGDILGLIEKKYKVAFQVSIEVITNHQLDVRFIYQ
;
A
#
# COMPACT_ATOMS: atom_id res chain seq x y z
N MET A 1 -5.15 15.66 -3.08
CA MET A 1 -5.27 14.18 -3.02
C MET A 1 -4.02 13.52 -2.46
N GLU A 2 -2.86 13.73 -3.07
CA GLU A 2 -1.64 13.08 -2.61
C GLU A 2 -1.27 13.43 -1.17
N ASN A 3 -1.37 14.71 -0.80
CA ASN A 3 -1.04 15.14 0.56
C ASN A 3 -1.98 14.52 1.59
N GLU A 4 -3.26 14.42 1.27
CA GLU A 4 -4.24 13.78 2.15
C GLU A 4 -3.89 12.33 2.39
N ILE A 5 -3.55 11.60 1.31
CA ILE A 5 -3.19 10.20 1.41
C ILE A 5 -1.91 10.02 2.25
N LYS A 6 -0.90 10.86 2.00
CA LYS A 6 0.34 10.78 2.76
C LYS A 6 0.12 11.08 4.25
N ASP A 7 -0.69 12.06 4.55
CA ASP A 7 -0.97 12.44 5.94
C ASP A 7 -1.69 11.31 6.69
N LYS A 8 -2.49 10.52 5.99
CA LYS A 8 -3.25 9.42 6.58
C LYS A 8 -2.64 8.06 6.35
N TRP A 9 -1.43 8.01 5.80
CA TRP A 9 -0.85 6.72 5.39
C TRP A 9 -0.67 5.76 6.55
N ASN A 10 -0.17 6.24 7.69
CA ASN A 10 -0.04 5.37 8.87
C ASN A 10 -1.39 4.83 9.33
N GLU A 11 -2.42 5.65 9.29
CA GLU A 11 -3.77 5.23 9.66
C GLU A 11 -4.28 4.18 8.67
N ILE A 12 -4.03 4.38 7.38
CA ILE A 12 -4.45 3.45 6.33
C ILE A 12 -3.80 2.09 6.52
N ILE A 13 -2.48 2.05 6.67
CA ILE A 13 -1.79 0.76 6.77
C ILE A 13 -2.05 0.07 8.11
N THR A 14 -2.28 0.83 9.17
CA THR A 14 -2.66 0.27 10.46
C THR A 14 -4.05 -0.38 10.38
N TYR A 15 -4.99 0.31 9.75
CA TYR A 15 -6.32 -0.26 9.49
C TYR A 15 -6.22 -1.55 8.69
N MET A 16 -5.40 -1.55 7.65
CA MET A 16 -5.19 -2.72 6.81
C MET A 16 -4.61 -3.88 7.61
N ARG A 17 -3.59 -3.61 8.41
CA ARG A 17 -2.97 -4.63 9.26
C ARG A 17 -3.99 -5.29 10.17
N ASP A 18 -4.80 -4.48 10.84
CA ASP A 18 -5.73 -4.98 11.85
C ASP A 18 -6.93 -5.69 11.21
N THR A 19 -7.46 -5.12 10.13
CA THR A 19 -8.64 -5.65 9.45
C THR A 19 -8.34 -6.98 8.76
N TYR A 20 -7.18 -7.09 8.13
CA TYR A 20 -6.79 -8.28 7.39
C TYR A 20 -5.89 -9.21 8.19
N ASN A 21 -5.66 -8.87 9.46
CA ASN A 21 -4.88 -9.70 10.39
C ASN A 21 -3.50 -10.02 9.82
N ILE A 22 -2.81 -8.99 9.32
CA ILE A 22 -1.50 -9.17 8.71
C ILE A 22 -0.47 -9.41 9.80
N ASN A 23 0.29 -10.50 9.66
CA ASN A 23 1.37 -10.86 10.57
C ASN A 23 2.36 -9.71 10.72
N GLY A 24 2.84 -9.49 11.94
CA GLY A 24 3.76 -8.37 12.23
C GLY A 24 5.05 -8.42 11.43
N VAL A 25 5.58 -9.63 11.17
CA VAL A 25 6.80 -9.76 10.36
C VAL A 25 6.52 -9.36 8.92
N LEU A 26 5.41 -9.83 8.35
CA LEU A 26 5.03 -9.47 6.99
C LEU A 26 4.76 -7.97 6.87
N PHE A 27 4.11 -7.40 7.87
CA PHE A 27 3.82 -5.97 7.88
C PHE A 27 5.12 -5.15 7.85
N ARG A 28 6.06 -5.45 8.74
CA ARG A 28 7.32 -4.72 8.80
C ARG A 28 8.19 -4.93 7.57
N THR A 29 8.11 -6.11 6.97
CA THR A 29 8.99 -6.47 5.86
C THR A 29 8.44 -5.97 4.53
N TRP A 30 7.11 -6.07 4.31
CA TRP A 30 6.54 -5.84 2.99
C TRP A 30 5.64 -4.62 2.91
N ILE A 31 4.95 -4.25 3.97
CA ILE A 31 3.95 -3.18 3.93
C ILE A 31 4.55 -1.86 4.38
N ASN A 32 5.15 -1.85 5.57
CA ASN A 32 5.69 -0.62 6.15
C ASN A 32 6.77 0.05 5.29
N PRO A 33 7.66 -0.71 4.60
CA PRO A 33 8.68 -0.08 3.76
C PRO A 33 8.19 0.50 2.45
N LEU A 34 6.95 0.23 2.04
CA LEU A 34 6.42 0.79 0.78
C LEU A 34 6.38 2.30 0.85
N THR A 35 6.75 2.94 -0.26
CA THR A 35 6.71 4.40 -0.37
C THR A 35 5.70 4.82 -1.41
N ILE A 36 5.07 5.98 -1.17
CA ILE A 36 4.14 6.56 -2.14
C ILE A 36 4.95 7.34 -3.16
N VAL A 37 4.92 6.90 -4.42
CA VAL A 37 5.60 7.59 -5.51
C VAL A 37 4.74 8.73 -6.03
N SER A 38 3.47 8.43 -6.26
CA SER A 38 2.52 9.44 -6.74
C SER A 38 1.11 8.99 -6.41
N CYS A 39 0.20 9.95 -6.41
CA CYS A 39 -1.21 9.69 -6.21
C CYS A 39 -2.00 10.77 -6.92
N ASP A 40 -2.89 10.37 -7.82
CA ASP A 40 -3.84 11.28 -8.46
C ASP A 40 -5.26 10.89 -8.07
N ASN A 41 -6.26 11.36 -8.82
CA ASN A 41 -7.66 11.11 -8.49
C ASN A 41 -8.08 9.65 -8.72
N ASP A 42 -7.32 8.89 -9.49
CA ASP A 42 -7.70 7.54 -9.90
C ASP A 42 -6.75 6.47 -9.40
N THR A 43 -5.48 6.78 -9.21
CA THR A 43 -4.45 5.77 -9.01
C THR A 43 -3.41 6.23 -7.99
N ILE A 44 -3.00 5.31 -7.13
CA ILE A 44 -1.83 5.50 -6.27
C ILE A 44 -0.75 4.52 -6.71
N ILE A 45 0.50 5.00 -6.79
CA ILE A 45 1.65 4.16 -7.13
C ILE A 45 2.52 4.00 -5.90
N LEU A 46 2.73 2.75 -5.51
CA LEU A 46 3.56 2.38 -4.37
C LEU A 46 4.83 1.72 -4.86
N ALA A 47 5.95 2.05 -4.26
CA ALA A 47 7.25 1.54 -4.67
C ALA A 47 7.82 0.58 -3.64
N ILE A 48 8.44 -0.49 -4.17
CA ILE A 48 9.23 -1.45 -3.42
C ILE A 48 10.69 -1.17 -3.77
N ASP A 49 11.59 -1.28 -2.78
CA ASP A 49 13.01 -1.10 -3.02
C ASP A 49 13.49 -2.09 -4.09
N GLU A 50 14.11 -1.58 -5.15
CA GLU A 50 14.58 -2.41 -6.25
C GLU A 50 15.66 -3.40 -5.84
N LYS A 51 16.23 -3.23 -4.64
CA LYS A 51 17.21 -4.18 -4.10
C LYS A 51 16.58 -5.48 -3.64
N GLU A 52 15.24 -5.50 -3.47
CA GLU A 52 14.56 -6.72 -3.11
C GLU A 52 14.67 -7.72 -4.26
N GLN A 53 14.93 -8.97 -3.91
CA GLN A 53 15.17 -10.01 -4.91
C GLN A 53 13.94 -10.87 -5.13
N GLY A 54 13.85 -11.43 -6.35
CA GLY A 54 12.77 -12.32 -6.73
C GLY A 54 11.53 -11.53 -7.16
N ASP A 55 10.43 -12.26 -7.35
CA ASP A 55 9.16 -11.67 -7.79
C ASP A 55 8.33 -11.21 -6.59
N ILE A 56 8.91 -10.31 -5.80
CA ILE A 56 8.24 -9.78 -4.62
C ILE A 56 7.09 -8.87 -5.02
N LEU A 57 7.30 -8.08 -6.09
CA LEU A 57 6.27 -7.17 -6.58
C LEU A 57 4.98 -7.91 -6.92
N GLY A 58 5.09 -9.00 -7.68
CA GLY A 58 3.93 -9.78 -8.05
C GLY A 58 3.23 -10.41 -6.86
N LEU A 59 4.00 -10.88 -5.89
CA LEU A 59 3.45 -11.46 -4.67
C LEU A 59 2.68 -10.41 -3.84
N ILE A 60 3.25 -9.23 -3.67
CA ILE A 60 2.62 -8.16 -2.90
C ILE A 60 1.35 -7.69 -3.60
N GLU A 61 1.43 -7.49 -4.92
CA GLU A 61 0.26 -7.07 -5.69
C GLU A 61 -0.87 -8.09 -5.55
N LYS A 62 -0.57 -9.36 -5.79
CA LYS A 62 -1.58 -10.41 -5.73
C LYS A 62 -2.22 -10.52 -4.35
N LYS A 63 -1.40 -10.39 -3.31
CA LYS A 63 -1.85 -10.64 -1.94
C LYS A 63 -2.51 -9.42 -1.30
N TYR A 64 -2.02 -8.21 -1.60
CA TYR A 64 -2.41 -7.03 -0.82
C TYR A 64 -3.10 -5.93 -1.61
N LYS A 65 -3.19 -6.03 -2.93
CA LYS A 65 -3.78 -4.96 -3.74
C LYS A 65 -5.19 -4.59 -3.27
N VAL A 66 -6.05 -5.58 -3.11
CA VAL A 66 -7.44 -5.33 -2.68
C VAL A 66 -7.49 -4.79 -1.27
N ALA A 67 -6.63 -5.30 -0.39
CA ALA A 67 -6.55 -4.80 0.98
C ALA A 67 -6.18 -3.32 1.02
N PHE A 68 -5.23 -2.89 0.19
CA PHE A 68 -4.89 -1.48 0.06
C PHE A 68 -6.07 -0.66 -0.47
N GLN A 69 -6.71 -1.15 -1.53
CA GLN A 69 -7.86 -0.43 -2.12
C GLN A 69 -8.96 -0.20 -1.09
N VAL A 70 -9.32 -1.24 -0.35
CA VAL A 70 -10.37 -1.15 0.67
C VAL A 70 -9.95 -0.22 1.80
N SER A 71 -8.72 -0.36 2.29
CA SER A 71 -8.24 0.44 3.42
C SER A 71 -8.16 1.92 3.07
N ILE A 72 -7.71 2.24 1.87
CA ILE A 72 -7.67 3.63 1.40
C ILE A 72 -9.09 4.19 1.34
N GLU A 73 -10.03 3.44 0.79
CA GLU A 73 -11.40 3.90 0.68
C GLU A 73 -12.04 4.12 2.04
N VAL A 74 -11.84 3.20 2.98
CA VAL A 74 -12.43 3.32 4.31
C VAL A 74 -11.92 4.55 5.04
N ILE A 75 -10.61 4.80 4.97
CA ILE A 75 -9.99 5.89 5.73
C ILE A 75 -10.17 7.25 5.04
N THR A 76 -10.13 7.28 3.70
CA THR A 76 -10.12 8.56 2.97
C THR A 76 -11.37 8.82 2.14
N ASN A 77 -12.23 7.82 1.99
CA ASN A 77 -13.41 7.87 1.14
C ASN A 77 -13.10 8.10 -0.35
N HIS A 78 -11.89 7.71 -0.77
CA HIS A 78 -11.47 7.75 -2.18
C HIS A 78 -11.26 6.35 -2.70
N GLN A 79 -11.81 6.07 -3.89
CA GLN A 79 -11.61 4.80 -4.59
C GLN A 79 -10.44 4.97 -5.55
N LEU A 80 -9.33 4.33 -5.24
CA LEU A 80 -8.12 4.42 -6.05
C LEU A 80 -7.71 3.03 -6.52
N ASP A 81 -7.25 2.96 -7.77
CA ASP A 81 -6.49 1.80 -8.22
C ASP A 81 -5.11 1.85 -7.56
N VAL A 82 -4.56 0.69 -7.22
CA VAL A 82 -3.27 0.60 -6.55
C VAL A 82 -2.30 -0.12 -7.48
N ARG A 83 -1.18 0.54 -7.77
CA ARG A 83 -0.13 -0.03 -8.60
C ARG A 83 1.17 -0.10 -7.83
N PHE A 84 1.96 -1.12 -8.13
CA PHE A 84 3.22 -1.37 -7.46
C PHE A 84 4.34 -1.34 -8.48
N ILE A 85 5.45 -0.69 -8.13
CA ILE A 85 6.65 -0.64 -8.99
C ILE A 85 7.88 -0.89 -8.12
N TYR A 86 8.99 -1.22 -8.78
CA TYR A 86 10.31 -1.20 -8.15
C TYR A 86 10.91 0.19 -8.33
N GLN A 87 11.57 0.64 -7.28
CA GLN A 87 12.22 1.94 -7.34
C GLN A 87 13.51 1.97 -6.53
#